data_574608eb1b54829f8714d1af88481eac
#
_entry.id   574608eb1b54829f8714d1af88481eac
#
_cell.length_a   1.000
_cell.length_b   1.000
_cell.length_c   1.000
_cell.angle_alpha   90.00
_cell.angle_beta   90.00
_cell.angle_gamma   90.00
#
_symmetry.space_group_name_H-M   'P 1'
#
loop_
_entity.id
_entity.type
_entity.pdbx_description
1 polymer ?
#
loop_
_entity_poly.entity_id
_entity_poly.type
_entity_poly.pdbx_seq_one_letter_code
_entity_poly.pdbx_strand_id
1 'polypeptide(L)'
;ELARLSTRLTRLELAKSPRTTLNIGIIRGGTSVNTIAAEASLELDLRSESPSALQGLVETVYGICREHEGKAMQVKVDEIGNRPAGEIPITHPLVSLAGECLRREGLEPKLNIGSTDANIPLSLGLPAITLGLTAGGGAHTVHEYIHTAPLDRGMRALLGVVTGLPGAGWIKAGQA
;
A
#
# COMPACT_ATOMS: atom_id res chain seq x y z
N GLU A 1 -6.91 3.29 28.59
CA GLU A 1 -7.59 4.03 27.53
C GLU A 1 -7.14 3.58 26.14
N LEU A 2 -5.83 3.41 25.86
CA LEU A 2 -5.37 2.96 24.53
C LEU A 2 -6.02 1.63 24.08
N ALA A 3 -6.20 0.67 25.00
CA ALA A 3 -6.87 -0.59 24.70
C ALA A 3 -8.36 -0.39 24.28
N ARG A 4 -9.04 0.59 24.88
CA ARG A 4 -10.42 0.96 24.48
C ARG A 4 -10.43 1.56 23.07
N LEU A 5 -9.50 2.48 22.80
CA LEU A 5 -9.32 3.07 21.47
C LEU A 5 -9.05 1.97 20.43
N SER A 6 -8.10 1.08 20.71
CA SER A 6 -7.77 -0.05 19.82
C SER A 6 -8.99 -0.94 19.53
N THR A 7 -9.76 -1.27 20.57
CA THR A 7 -10.99 -2.07 20.44
C THR A 7 -12.00 -1.37 19.55
N ARG A 8 -12.16 -0.05 19.69
CA ARG A 8 -13.10 0.73 18.89
C ARG A 8 -12.67 0.80 17.43
N LEU A 9 -11.39 1.02 17.16
CA LEU A 9 -10.83 1.05 15.82
C LEU A 9 -10.96 -0.30 15.10
N THR A 10 -10.67 -1.40 15.78
CA THR A 10 -10.77 -2.74 15.17
C THR A 10 -12.19 -3.24 14.95
N ARG A 11 -13.20 -2.57 15.53
CA ARG A 11 -14.61 -2.86 15.31
C ARG A 11 -15.25 -2.03 14.19
N LEU A 12 -14.49 -1.14 13.54
CA LEU A 12 -15.01 -0.41 12.40
C LEU A 12 -15.40 -1.37 11.28
N GLU A 13 -16.61 -1.18 10.75
CA GLU A 13 -17.04 -1.89 9.56
C GLU A 13 -16.41 -1.24 8.33
N LEU A 14 -15.48 -1.94 7.71
CA LEU A 14 -14.73 -1.47 6.57
C LEU A 14 -15.36 -1.96 5.26
N ALA A 15 -15.37 -1.10 4.25
CA ALA A 15 -15.86 -1.46 2.93
C ALA A 15 -15.02 -2.60 2.32
N LYS A 16 -15.72 -3.60 1.73
CA LYS A 16 -15.09 -4.68 0.98
C LYS A 16 -14.85 -4.29 -0.49
N SER A 17 -15.65 -3.35 -1.00
CA SER A 17 -15.53 -2.78 -2.34
C SER A 17 -15.94 -1.29 -2.27
N PRO A 18 -15.02 -0.34 -2.52
CA PRO A 18 -13.58 -0.57 -2.73
C PRO A 18 -12.92 -1.21 -1.49
N ARG A 19 -11.97 -2.10 -1.70
CA ARG A 19 -11.27 -2.77 -0.60
C ARG A 19 -10.59 -1.73 0.30
N THR A 20 -10.98 -1.74 1.57
CA THR A 20 -10.49 -0.81 2.59
C THR A 20 -10.02 -1.60 3.80
N THR A 21 -8.87 -1.26 4.35
CA THR A 21 -8.26 -1.99 5.47
C THR A 21 -7.72 -1.04 6.52
N LEU A 22 -7.77 -1.49 7.77
CA LEU A 22 -7.14 -0.87 8.92
C LEU A 22 -6.33 -1.94 9.65
N ASN A 23 -5.09 -1.65 9.94
CA ASN A 23 -4.22 -2.52 10.73
C ASN A 23 -3.58 -1.73 11.87
N ILE A 24 -3.59 -2.28 13.08
CA ILE A 24 -2.80 -1.80 14.19
C ILE A 24 -1.51 -2.61 14.19
N GLY A 25 -0.43 -2.02 13.68
CA GLY A 25 0.85 -2.70 13.52
C GLY A 25 1.69 -2.72 14.79
N ILE A 26 1.62 -1.66 15.60
CA ILE A 26 2.42 -1.51 16.80
C ILE A 26 1.57 -0.94 17.93
N ILE A 27 1.77 -1.46 19.14
CA ILE A 27 1.21 -0.89 20.38
C ILE A 27 2.35 -0.85 21.40
N ARG A 28 2.53 0.29 22.05
CA ARG A 28 3.53 0.50 23.11
C ARG A 28 2.92 1.26 24.28
N GLY A 29 3.45 1.08 25.47
CA GLY A 29 3.04 1.85 26.64
C GLY A 29 3.43 1.22 27.96
N GLY A 30 3.54 2.07 28.99
CA GLY A 30 3.95 1.67 30.32
C GLY A 30 5.47 1.49 30.48
N THR A 31 5.91 1.41 31.74
CA THR A 31 7.34 1.26 32.12
C THR A 31 7.57 0.07 33.03
N SER A 32 6.61 -0.29 33.87
CA SER A 32 6.68 -1.43 34.79
C SER A 32 5.30 -1.92 35.20
N VAL A 33 5.22 -3.12 35.72
CA VAL A 33 3.95 -3.80 36.08
C VAL A 33 3.18 -3.14 37.23
N ASN A 34 3.87 -2.37 38.06
CA ASN A 34 3.32 -1.70 39.25
C ASN A 34 3.21 -0.17 39.10
N THR A 35 3.41 0.36 37.88
CA THR A 35 3.30 1.79 37.59
C THR A 35 2.18 2.02 36.60
N ILE A 36 1.33 3.03 36.88
CA ILE A 36 0.31 3.47 35.93
C ILE A 36 1.04 4.11 34.75
N ALA A 37 0.75 3.62 33.54
CA ALA A 37 1.33 4.15 32.33
C ALA A 37 1.00 5.63 32.14
N ALA A 38 2.02 6.49 32.07
CA ALA A 38 1.86 7.91 31.82
C ALA A 38 1.51 8.18 30.35
N GLU A 39 2.04 7.35 29.43
CA GLU A 39 1.79 7.45 27.99
C GLU A 39 1.67 6.07 27.35
N ALA A 40 0.98 6.03 26.24
CA ALA A 40 0.90 4.86 25.38
C ALA A 40 0.65 5.30 23.95
N SER A 41 1.15 4.54 22.97
CA SER A 41 1.03 4.83 21.55
C SER A 41 0.61 3.59 20.76
N LEU A 42 0.00 3.83 19.62
CA LEU A 42 -0.24 2.82 18.59
C LEU A 42 0.09 3.39 17.20
N GLU A 43 0.50 2.53 16.29
CA GLU A 43 0.73 2.88 14.90
C GLU A 43 -0.30 2.15 14.03
N LEU A 44 -0.99 2.93 13.19
CA LEU A 44 -2.03 2.46 12.29
C LEU A 44 -1.55 2.50 10.85
N ASP A 45 -1.92 1.48 10.08
CA ASP A 45 -1.83 1.47 8.62
C ASP A 45 -3.26 1.43 8.05
N LEU A 46 -3.63 2.47 7.31
CA LEU A 46 -4.92 2.64 6.67
C LEU A 46 -4.74 2.57 5.16
N ARG A 47 -5.50 1.71 4.49
CA ARG A 47 -5.42 1.53 3.03
C ARG A 47 -6.79 1.46 2.40
N SER A 48 -6.91 1.97 1.19
CA SER A 48 -8.09 1.76 0.33
C SER A 48 -7.70 1.79 -1.14
N GLU A 49 -8.45 1.08 -1.98
CA GLU A 49 -8.39 1.18 -3.45
C GLU A 49 -9.04 2.47 -3.95
N SER A 50 -9.77 3.20 -3.09
CA SER A 50 -10.41 4.48 -3.40
C SER A 50 -9.84 5.59 -2.53
N PRO A 51 -9.33 6.69 -3.11
CA PRO A 51 -8.86 7.85 -2.36
C PRO A 51 -9.94 8.44 -1.44
N SER A 52 -11.18 8.55 -1.92
CA SER A 52 -12.29 9.10 -1.14
C SER A 52 -12.68 8.20 0.03
N ALA A 53 -12.67 6.87 -0.15
CA ALA A 53 -12.91 5.93 0.93
C ALA A 53 -11.78 5.93 1.97
N LEU A 54 -10.52 6.10 1.54
CA LEU A 54 -9.38 6.27 2.45
C LEU A 54 -9.54 7.55 3.27
N GLN A 55 -9.86 8.66 2.62
CA GLN A 55 -10.08 9.93 3.30
C GLN A 55 -11.20 9.82 4.36
N GLY A 56 -12.34 9.22 4.02
CA GLY A 56 -13.43 8.98 4.97
C GLY A 56 -13.02 8.11 6.16
N LEU A 57 -12.20 7.09 5.93
CA LEU A 57 -11.64 6.27 7.02
C LEU A 57 -10.71 7.09 7.92
N VAL A 58 -9.82 7.90 7.34
CA VAL A 58 -8.93 8.80 8.07
C VAL A 58 -9.72 9.76 8.95
N GLU A 59 -10.76 10.41 8.41
CA GLU A 59 -11.63 11.32 9.16
C GLU A 59 -12.36 10.60 10.30
N THR A 60 -12.83 9.38 10.08
CA THR A 60 -13.43 8.54 11.10
C THR A 60 -12.45 8.24 12.23
N VAL A 61 -11.22 7.88 11.91
CA VAL A 61 -10.16 7.62 12.90
C VAL A 61 -9.86 8.87 13.72
N TYR A 62 -9.71 10.03 13.06
CA TYR A 62 -9.51 11.31 13.77
C TYR A 62 -10.71 11.65 14.68
N GLY A 63 -11.94 11.38 14.23
CA GLY A 63 -13.14 11.56 15.03
C GLY A 63 -13.11 10.72 16.30
N ILE A 64 -12.80 9.43 16.16
CA ILE A 64 -12.69 8.51 17.29
C ILE A 64 -11.59 8.95 18.27
N CYS A 65 -10.43 9.39 17.76
CA CYS A 65 -9.36 9.90 18.60
C CYS A 65 -9.78 11.12 19.41
N ARG A 66 -10.44 12.10 18.78
CA ARG A 66 -10.97 13.29 19.47
C ARG A 66 -11.97 12.96 20.56
N GLU A 67 -12.83 11.98 20.36
CA GLU A 67 -13.81 11.55 21.37
C GLU A 67 -13.15 10.89 22.60
N HIS A 68 -11.89 10.47 22.50
CA HIS A 68 -11.11 9.93 23.61
C HIS A 68 -10.34 11.02 24.38
N GLU A 69 -10.30 12.25 23.87
CA GLU A 69 -9.73 13.37 24.62
C GLU A 69 -10.60 13.75 25.81
N GLY A 70 -9.97 14.13 26.93
CA GLY A 70 -10.68 14.53 28.13
C GLY A 70 -9.76 15.26 29.10
N LYS A 71 -10.30 15.66 30.26
CA LYS A 71 -9.55 16.45 31.26
C LYS A 71 -8.27 15.75 31.76
N ALA A 72 -8.26 14.40 31.74
CA ALA A 72 -7.15 13.59 32.25
C ALA A 72 -6.31 12.94 31.12
N MET A 73 -6.65 13.15 29.85
CA MET A 73 -5.99 12.51 28.74
C MET A 73 -5.94 13.42 27.52
N GLN A 74 -4.77 13.53 26.93
CA GLN A 74 -4.53 14.15 25.64
C GLN A 74 -4.29 13.07 24.59
N VAL A 75 -4.83 13.25 23.40
CA VAL A 75 -4.60 12.37 22.26
C VAL A 75 -3.89 13.17 21.17
N LYS A 76 -2.67 12.78 20.83
CA LYS A 76 -1.93 13.35 19.70
C LYS A 76 -2.01 12.36 18.55
N VAL A 77 -2.34 12.85 17.36
CA VAL A 77 -2.35 12.07 16.12
C VAL A 77 -1.37 12.70 15.16
N ASP A 78 -0.36 11.95 14.77
CA ASP A 78 0.64 12.36 13.79
C ASP A 78 0.51 11.48 12.53
N GLU A 79 0.44 12.09 11.36
CA GLU A 79 0.57 11.40 10.09
C GLU A 79 2.05 11.16 9.80
N ILE A 80 2.49 9.91 9.86
CA ILE A 80 3.90 9.52 9.68
C ILE A 80 4.24 9.12 8.24
N GLY A 81 3.24 8.97 7.39
CA GLY A 81 3.41 8.67 5.98
C GLY A 81 2.11 8.72 5.21
N ASN A 82 2.21 9.20 3.98
CA ASN A 82 1.11 9.21 3.02
C ASN A 82 1.63 8.80 1.65
N ARG A 83 1.03 7.77 1.09
CA ARG A 83 1.33 7.31 -0.26
C ARG A 83 0.15 7.63 -1.17
N PRO A 84 0.28 8.57 -2.10
CA PRO A 84 -0.81 8.95 -2.97
C PRO A 84 -1.26 7.78 -3.86
N ALA A 85 -2.53 7.78 -4.24
CA ALA A 85 -3.06 6.84 -5.21
C ALA A 85 -2.79 7.33 -6.63
N GLY A 86 -2.64 6.38 -7.55
CA GLY A 86 -2.55 6.64 -8.98
C GLY A 86 -2.81 5.36 -9.74
N GLU A 87 -3.23 5.49 -10.99
CA GLU A 87 -3.55 4.34 -11.83
C GLU A 87 -3.01 4.52 -13.25
N ILE A 88 -2.88 3.43 -13.96
CA ILE A 88 -2.55 3.37 -15.38
C ILE A 88 -3.60 2.50 -16.08
N PRO A 89 -4.17 2.93 -17.21
CA PRO A 89 -5.13 2.12 -17.96
C PRO A 89 -4.53 0.78 -18.37
N ILE A 90 -5.32 -0.30 -18.26
CA ILE A 90 -4.90 -1.64 -18.70
C ILE A 90 -4.48 -1.67 -20.18
N THR A 91 -5.05 -0.77 -20.98
CA THR A 91 -4.75 -0.63 -22.41
C THR A 91 -3.49 0.20 -22.68
N HIS A 92 -2.84 0.74 -21.64
CA HIS A 92 -1.66 1.55 -21.84
C HIS A 92 -0.52 0.73 -22.48
N PRO A 93 0.22 1.28 -23.45
CA PRO A 93 1.29 0.58 -24.16
C PRO A 93 2.36 -0.04 -23.24
N LEU A 94 2.69 0.60 -22.12
CA LEU A 94 3.61 0.06 -21.12
C LEU A 94 3.09 -1.26 -20.49
N VAL A 95 1.80 -1.33 -20.21
CA VAL A 95 1.15 -2.54 -19.66
C VAL A 95 1.17 -3.67 -20.71
N SER A 96 0.85 -3.32 -21.97
CA SER A 96 0.89 -4.27 -23.09
C SER A 96 2.29 -4.82 -23.32
N LEU A 97 3.31 -3.94 -23.36
CA LEU A 97 4.73 -4.32 -23.51
C LEU A 97 5.16 -5.27 -22.40
N ALA A 98 4.86 -4.93 -21.13
CA ALA A 98 5.20 -5.80 -20.01
C ALA A 98 4.53 -7.18 -20.10
N GLY A 99 3.25 -7.21 -20.46
CA GLY A 99 2.52 -8.46 -20.67
C GLY A 99 3.11 -9.31 -21.80
N GLU A 100 3.52 -8.71 -22.91
CA GLU A 100 4.19 -9.42 -24.01
C GLU A 100 5.55 -9.99 -23.59
N CYS A 101 6.37 -9.19 -22.89
CA CYS A 101 7.67 -9.64 -22.40
C CYS A 101 7.53 -10.83 -21.43
N LEU A 102 6.54 -10.80 -20.55
CA LEU A 102 6.25 -11.94 -19.66
C LEU A 102 5.85 -13.18 -20.46
N ARG A 103 4.93 -13.05 -21.41
CA ARG A 103 4.47 -14.20 -22.23
C ARG A 103 5.60 -14.82 -23.06
N ARG A 104 6.53 -14.00 -23.60
CA ARG A 104 7.72 -14.50 -24.32
C ARG A 104 8.59 -15.41 -23.46
N GLU A 105 8.62 -15.15 -22.16
CA GLU A 105 9.36 -15.98 -21.19
C GLU A 105 8.49 -17.14 -20.62
N GLY A 106 7.28 -17.36 -21.16
CA GLY A 106 6.36 -18.41 -20.71
C GLY A 106 5.75 -18.11 -19.34
N LEU A 107 5.65 -16.82 -18.97
CA LEU A 107 5.01 -16.34 -17.75
C LEU A 107 3.66 -15.72 -18.09
N GLU A 108 2.61 -16.12 -17.36
CA GLU A 108 1.28 -15.53 -17.55
C GLU A 108 1.15 -14.23 -16.74
N PRO A 109 0.93 -13.06 -17.40
CA PRO A 109 0.83 -11.79 -16.68
C PRO A 109 -0.46 -11.74 -15.86
N LYS A 110 -0.33 -11.31 -14.60
CA LYS A 110 -1.46 -11.04 -13.71
C LYS A 110 -1.42 -9.58 -13.30
N LEU A 111 -2.55 -8.89 -13.47
CA LEU A 111 -2.70 -7.50 -13.07
C LEU A 111 -3.22 -7.45 -11.64
N ASN A 112 -2.57 -6.63 -10.81
CA ASN A 112 -2.93 -6.44 -9.42
C ASN A 112 -2.91 -4.96 -9.06
N ILE A 113 -3.72 -4.59 -8.07
CA ILE A 113 -3.64 -3.30 -7.39
C ILE A 113 -2.76 -3.49 -6.15
N GLY A 114 -1.80 -2.60 -5.96
CA GLY A 114 -0.88 -2.69 -4.82
C GLY A 114 -0.31 -1.33 -4.43
N SER A 115 0.20 -1.23 -3.20
CA SER A 115 0.95 -0.08 -2.74
C SER A 115 2.44 -0.33 -3.01
N THR A 116 3.00 0.39 -3.98
CA THR A 116 4.38 0.25 -4.44
C THR A 116 4.99 1.62 -4.74
N ASP A 117 6.26 1.66 -5.09
CA ASP A 117 6.92 2.92 -5.46
C ASP A 117 6.35 3.51 -6.77
N ALA A 118 5.62 2.72 -7.57
CA ALA A 118 4.88 3.21 -8.73
C ALA A 118 3.75 4.19 -8.37
N ASN A 119 3.28 4.21 -7.12
CA ASN A 119 2.24 5.13 -6.67
C ASN A 119 2.62 6.60 -6.91
N ILE A 120 3.89 6.97 -6.67
CA ILE A 120 4.35 8.35 -6.82
C ILE A 120 4.27 8.82 -8.28
N PRO A 121 4.95 8.19 -9.25
CA PRO A 121 4.82 8.61 -10.65
C PRO A 121 3.38 8.52 -11.16
N LEU A 122 2.61 7.50 -10.80
CA LEU A 122 1.22 7.37 -11.20
C LEU A 122 0.35 8.53 -10.67
N SER A 123 0.56 8.97 -9.44
CA SER A 123 -0.17 10.11 -8.87
C SER A 123 0.15 11.44 -9.54
N LEU A 124 1.28 11.52 -10.24
CA LEU A 124 1.71 12.66 -11.04
C LEU A 124 1.29 12.53 -12.52
N GLY A 125 0.48 11.53 -12.86
CA GLY A 125 0.07 11.26 -14.24
C GLY A 125 1.18 10.66 -15.12
N LEU A 126 2.28 10.21 -14.52
CA LEU A 126 3.36 9.56 -15.24
C LEU A 126 3.11 8.05 -15.33
N PRO A 127 3.26 7.43 -16.51
CA PRO A 127 3.05 5.99 -16.65
C PRO A 127 4.13 5.21 -15.89
N ALA A 128 3.68 4.35 -14.99
CA ALA A 128 4.55 3.46 -14.23
C ALA A 128 3.87 2.11 -13.95
N ILE A 129 4.67 1.07 -13.85
CA ILE A 129 4.24 -0.27 -13.42
C ILE A 129 5.25 -0.86 -12.45
N THR A 130 4.80 -1.78 -11.64
CA THR A 130 5.66 -2.67 -10.85
C THR A 130 5.63 -4.05 -11.48
N LEU A 131 6.79 -4.59 -11.84
CA LEU A 131 6.92 -5.91 -12.45
C LEU A 131 7.48 -6.91 -11.44
N GLY A 132 6.71 -7.97 -11.15
CA GLY A 132 7.20 -9.10 -10.36
C GLY A 132 8.16 -9.97 -11.17
N LEU A 133 9.32 -10.29 -10.59
CA LEU A 133 10.36 -11.10 -11.25
C LEU A 133 10.22 -12.60 -10.93
N THR A 134 9.48 -12.95 -9.88
CA THR A 134 9.27 -14.33 -9.46
C THR A 134 7.98 -14.47 -8.66
N ALA A 135 7.63 -15.70 -8.32
CA ALA A 135 6.57 -16.00 -7.38
C ALA A 135 7.14 -16.18 -5.96
N GLY A 136 6.30 -15.98 -4.98
CA GLY A 136 6.60 -16.17 -3.57
C GLY A 136 5.32 -16.29 -2.75
N GLY A 137 5.47 -16.36 -1.46
CA GLY A 137 4.34 -16.44 -0.54
C GLY A 137 4.70 -15.93 0.85
N GLY A 138 3.69 -15.83 1.72
CA GLY A 138 3.86 -15.40 3.10
C GLY A 138 4.28 -13.93 3.25
N ALA A 139 3.98 -13.08 2.27
CA ALA A 139 4.36 -11.66 2.29
C ALA A 139 3.98 -10.99 3.62
N HIS A 140 4.91 -10.21 4.17
CA HIS A 140 4.79 -9.51 5.46
C HIS A 140 4.69 -10.43 6.68
N THR A 141 5.15 -11.68 6.58
CA THR A 141 5.26 -12.60 7.72
C THR A 141 6.68 -13.10 7.89
N VAL A 142 6.98 -13.72 9.03
CA VAL A 142 8.28 -14.39 9.29
C VAL A 142 8.52 -15.62 8.41
N HIS A 143 7.51 -16.05 7.67
CA HIS A 143 7.57 -17.18 6.72
C HIS A 143 7.59 -16.71 5.27
N GLU A 144 7.90 -15.44 5.02
CA GLU A 144 8.00 -14.90 3.66
C GLU A 144 9.12 -15.59 2.88
N TYR A 145 8.81 -15.98 1.65
CA TYR A 145 9.76 -16.65 0.76
C TYR A 145 9.54 -16.28 -0.69
N ILE A 146 10.57 -16.46 -1.51
CA ILE A 146 10.51 -16.39 -2.97
C ILE A 146 11.04 -17.68 -3.59
N HIS A 147 10.56 -18.00 -4.79
CA HIS A 147 11.13 -19.05 -5.63
C HIS A 147 12.28 -18.48 -6.46
N THR A 148 13.47 -19.03 -6.32
CA THR A 148 14.65 -18.53 -7.04
C THR A 148 14.74 -19.04 -8.48
N ALA A 149 14.22 -20.22 -8.77
CA ALA A 149 14.28 -20.84 -10.10
C ALA A 149 13.63 -19.97 -11.22
N PRO A 150 12.49 -19.27 -11.03
CA PRO A 150 11.89 -18.43 -12.06
C PRO A 150 12.57 -17.06 -12.24
N LEU A 151 13.48 -16.63 -11.36
CA LEU A 151 14.13 -15.31 -11.40
C LEU A 151 14.79 -15.01 -12.74
N ASP A 152 15.43 -16.00 -13.35
CA ASP A 152 16.08 -15.87 -14.65
C ASP A 152 15.09 -15.44 -15.75
N ARG A 153 13.90 -16.05 -15.80
CA ARG A 153 12.84 -15.66 -16.74
C ARG A 153 12.29 -14.27 -16.44
N GLY A 154 12.04 -13.97 -15.16
CA GLY A 154 11.58 -12.66 -14.73
C GLY A 154 12.57 -11.56 -15.10
N MET A 155 13.86 -11.81 -14.96
CA MET A 155 14.91 -10.87 -15.34
C MET A 155 14.95 -10.64 -16.85
N ARG A 156 14.81 -11.70 -17.68
CA ARG A 156 14.74 -11.54 -19.14
C ARG A 156 13.49 -10.74 -19.54
N ALA A 157 12.34 -11.00 -18.90
CA ALA A 157 11.13 -10.20 -19.13
C ALA A 157 11.36 -8.72 -18.79
N LEU A 158 11.97 -8.41 -17.64
CA LEU A 158 12.30 -7.04 -17.24
C LEU A 158 13.24 -6.37 -18.26
N LEU A 159 14.32 -7.06 -18.68
CA LEU A 159 15.24 -6.55 -19.70
C LEU A 159 14.48 -6.27 -21.02
N GLY A 160 13.57 -7.17 -21.41
CA GLY A 160 12.70 -6.95 -22.56
C GLY A 160 11.84 -5.70 -22.45
N VAL A 161 11.28 -5.43 -21.28
CA VAL A 161 10.53 -4.18 -21.04
C VAL A 161 11.44 -2.96 -21.16
N VAL A 162 12.58 -2.95 -20.45
CA VAL A 162 13.50 -1.80 -20.44
C VAL A 162 14.05 -1.49 -21.82
N THR A 163 14.44 -2.52 -22.58
CA THR A 163 14.98 -2.34 -23.95
C THR A 163 13.93 -2.08 -25.01
N GLY A 164 12.67 -2.48 -24.74
CA GLY A 164 11.53 -2.23 -25.61
C GLY A 164 10.85 -0.88 -25.40
N LEU A 165 11.25 -0.10 -24.36
CA LEU A 165 10.74 1.25 -24.18
C LEU A 165 11.23 2.13 -25.32
N PRO A 166 10.31 2.74 -26.10
CA PRO A 166 10.70 3.77 -27.04
C PRO A 166 11.25 4.97 -26.26
N GLY A 167 12.22 5.68 -26.83
CA GLY A 167 12.84 6.84 -26.18
C GLY A 167 11.83 7.90 -25.70
N ALA A 168 12.28 8.99 -25.13
CA ALA A 168 11.55 10.00 -24.37
C ALA A 168 10.17 10.52 -24.90
N GLY A 169 9.72 10.06 -26.07
CA GLY A 169 8.40 10.38 -26.64
C GLY A 169 7.19 9.81 -25.87
N TRP A 170 7.38 8.77 -25.07
CA TRP A 170 6.29 8.14 -24.29
C TRP A 170 5.81 9.00 -23.11
N ILE A 171 6.64 9.89 -22.62
CA ILE A 171 6.33 10.76 -21.49
C ILE A 171 5.30 11.85 -21.87
N LYS A 172 5.14 12.16 -23.15
CA LYS A 172 4.24 13.20 -23.64
C LYS A 172 2.81 12.74 -23.97
N ALA A 173 2.52 11.46 -23.95
CA ALA A 173 1.20 10.91 -24.36
C ALA A 173 0.14 10.92 -23.25
N GLY A 174 0.43 11.45 -22.07
CA GLY A 174 -0.48 11.49 -20.92
C GLY A 174 -1.09 12.85 -20.58
N GLN A 175 -0.93 13.86 -21.45
CA GLN A 175 -1.58 15.16 -21.28
C GLN A 175 -2.61 15.38 -22.40
N ALA A 176 -3.73 14.70 -22.30
CA ALA A 176 -4.94 15.01 -23.05
C ALA A 176 -6.16 14.73 -22.18
#